data_b3590ee57cd431fa715abb5faacff06a
#
_entry.id   b3590ee57cd431fa715abb5faacff06a
#
_cell.length_a   1.000
_cell.length_b   1.000
_cell.length_c   1.000
_cell.angle_alpha   90.00
_cell.angle_beta   90.00
_cell.angle_gamma   90.00
#
_symmetry.space_group_name_H-M   'P 1'
#
loop_
_entity.id
_entity.type
_entity.pdbx_description
1 polymer ?
#
loop_
_entity_poly.entity_id
_entity_poly.type
_entity_poly.pdbx_seq_one_letter_code
_entity_poly.pdbx_strand_id
1 'polypeptide(L)'
;MRRLADALIDPIRVRVPADPEVLFEALVASVSAWRGREVHVHRAAFPPHTASGLWLERDTHDDVVVDERAAVWHQIVILCHEVWHMNRRPADEPAPVGRPRPVAARTDFSLAEEQEADKFGMLMGRRLRSWLDTSAGTAHTAEPGDPQDLAGRIGAALNYRGTKR
;
A
#
# COMPACT_ATOMS: atom_id res chain seq x y z
N MET A 1 7.39 7.44 10.25
CA MET A 1 6.75 6.24 9.70
C MET A 1 5.81 5.55 10.68
N ARG A 2 6.27 5.02 11.85
CA ARG A 2 5.39 4.26 12.75
C ARG A 2 4.15 5.05 13.21
N ARG A 3 4.31 6.27 13.69
CA ARG A 3 3.18 7.12 14.12
C ARG A 3 2.15 7.35 13.02
N LEU A 4 2.59 7.59 11.78
CA LEU A 4 1.68 7.72 10.65
C LEU A 4 0.97 6.40 10.36
N ALA A 5 1.71 5.28 10.36
CA ALA A 5 1.12 3.98 10.16
C ALA A 5 0.05 3.65 11.23
N ASP A 6 0.32 3.98 12.51
CA ASP A 6 -0.64 3.82 13.59
C ASP A 6 -1.89 4.69 13.35
N ALA A 7 -1.71 5.97 13.03
CA ALA A 7 -2.82 6.89 12.75
C ALA A 7 -3.71 6.43 11.59
N LEU A 8 -3.16 5.73 10.60
CA LEU A 8 -3.91 5.21 9.46
C LEU A 8 -4.55 3.85 9.73
N ILE A 9 -3.93 3.01 10.56
CA ILE A 9 -4.41 1.65 10.81
C ILE A 9 -5.39 1.61 11.97
N ASP A 10 -5.15 2.36 13.04
CA ASP A 10 -5.97 2.31 14.25
C ASP A 10 -7.47 2.64 14.03
N PRO A 11 -7.88 3.50 13.07
CA PRO A 11 -9.29 3.72 12.78
C PRO A 11 -9.98 2.58 12.03
N ILE A 12 -9.24 1.68 11.37
CA ILE A 12 -9.81 0.62 10.54
C ILE A 12 -10.57 -0.39 11.40
N ARG A 13 -11.86 -0.61 11.07
CA ARG A 13 -12.76 -1.54 11.76
C ARG A 13 -13.35 -2.56 10.78
N VAL A 14 -12.47 -3.31 10.14
CA VAL A 14 -12.84 -4.35 9.18
C VAL A 14 -12.70 -5.72 9.83
N ARG A 15 -13.64 -6.63 9.52
CA ARG A 15 -13.63 -8.00 10.04
C ARG A 15 -12.47 -8.78 9.43
N VAL A 16 -11.80 -9.58 10.24
CA VAL A 16 -10.69 -10.44 9.80
C VAL A 16 -11.21 -11.88 9.62
N PRO A 17 -10.91 -12.56 8.53
CA PRO A 17 -10.24 -12.09 7.32
C PRO A 17 -11.10 -11.09 6.55
N ALA A 18 -10.46 -10.12 5.92
CA ALA A 18 -11.12 -9.08 5.14
C ALA A 18 -11.04 -9.38 3.64
N ASP A 19 -12.08 -9.00 2.92
CA ASP A 19 -11.97 -8.83 1.48
C ASP A 19 -10.97 -7.71 1.18
N PRO A 20 -10.02 -7.90 0.24
CA PRO A 20 -9.02 -6.89 -0.09
C PRO A 20 -9.59 -5.53 -0.50
N GLU A 21 -10.73 -5.50 -1.23
CA GLU A 21 -11.39 -4.25 -1.63
C GLU A 21 -11.99 -3.54 -0.42
N VAL A 22 -12.64 -4.27 0.48
CA VAL A 22 -13.21 -3.72 1.71
C VAL A 22 -12.11 -3.11 2.59
N LEU A 23 -10.94 -3.77 2.68
CA LEU A 23 -9.79 -3.23 3.41
C LEU A 23 -9.23 -1.99 2.71
N PHE A 24 -9.16 -2.00 1.38
CA PHE A 24 -8.70 -0.86 0.58
C PHE A 24 -9.59 0.36 0.80
N GLU A 25 -10.91 0.21 0.70
CA GLU A 25 -11.87 1.29 0.96
C GLU A 25 -11.78 1.84 2.38
N ALA A 26 -11.66 0.96 3.37
CA ALA A 26 -11.49 1.37 4.76
C ALA A 26 -10.18 2.15 4.98
N LEU A 27 -9.11 1.79 4.28
CA LEU A 27 -7.85 2.53 4.30
C LEU A 27 -8.00 3.91 3.64
N VAL A 28 -8.68 4.01 2.49
CA VAL A 28 -8.95 5.30 1.82
C VAL A 28 -9.72 6.23 2.74
N ALA A 29 -10.76 5.73 3.40
CA ALA A 29 -11.53 6.51 4.38
C ALA A 29 -10.65 6.98 5.55
N SER A 30 -9.75 6.12 6.05
CA SER A 30 -8.80 6.48 7.09
C SER A 30 -7.79 7.55 6.64
N VAL A 31 -7.30 7.44 5.39
CA VAL A 31 -6.40 8.43 4.79
C VAL A 31 -7.10 9.79 4.68
N SER A 32 -8.36 9.83 4.21
CA SER A 32 -9.16 11.05 4.11
C SER A 32 -9.35 11.70 5.48
N ALA A 33 -9.69 10.92 6.49
CA ALA A 33 -9.84 11.41 7.86
C ALA A 33 -8.52 11.97 8.43
N TRP A 34 -7.41 11.28 8.20
CA TRP A 34 -6.08 11.75 8.61
C TRP A 34 -5.67 13.03 7.88
N ARG A 35 -5.95 13.11 6.58
CA ARG A 35 -5.61 14.25 5.72
C ARG A 35 -6.45 15.50 6.07
N GLY A 36 -7.65 15.31 6.68
CA GLY A 36 -8.61 16.36 6.97
C GLY A 36 -9.36 16.88 5.75
N ARG A 37 -9.30 16.14 4.63
CA ARG A 37 -9.99 16.42 3.35
C ARG A 37 -10.20 15.14 2.57
N GLU A 38 -11.11 15.16 1.60
CA GLU A 38 -11.40 13.99 0.79
C GLU A 38 -10.18 13.55 -0.02
N VAL A 39 -9.97 12.25 -0.08
CA VAL A 39 -8.98 11.59 -0.93
C VAL A 39 -9.71 10.64 -1.86
N HIS A 40 -9.72 10.96 -3.14
CA HIS A 40 -10.33 10.14 -4.19
C HIS A 40 -9.27 9.24 -4.81
N VAL A 41 -9.53 7.94 -4.85
CA VAL A 41 -8.62 6.99 -5.48
C VAL A 41 -9.18 6.53 -6.83
N HIS A 42 -8.37 6.69 -7.86
CA HIS A 42 -8.67 6.29 -9.23
C HIS A 42 -7.77 5.12 -9.63
N ARG A 43 -8.30 4.22 -10.44
CA ARG A 43 -7.54 3.12 -11.03
C ARG A 43 -7.35 3.40 -12.51
N ALA A 44 -6.10 3.37 -12.97
CA ALA A 44 -5.77 3.59 -14.38
C ALA A 44 -4.54 2.78 -14.78
N ALA A 45 -4.44 2.48 -16.08
CA ALA A 45 -3.25 1.85 -16.62
C ALA A 45 -2.13 2.89 -16.79
N PHE A 46 -0.99 2.63 -16.17
CA PHE A 46 0.22 3.42 -16.40
C PHE A 46 1.00 2.90 -17.62
N PRO A 47 1.66 3.79 -18.38
CA PRO A 47 2.58 3.36 -19.42
C PRO A 47 3.71 2.48 -18.85
N PRO A 48 4.23 1.51 -19.62
CA PRO A 48 5.34 0.68 -19.17
C PRO A 48 6.54 1.51 -18.71
N HIS A 49 7.19 1.08 -17.63
CA HIS A 49 8.39 1.71 -17.07
C HIS A 49 8.20 3.16 -16.57
N THR A 50 6.95 3.53 -16.25
CA THR A 50 6.63 4.79 -15.55
C THR A 50 6.29 4.52 -14.08
N ALA A 51 5.68 5.51 -13.41
CA ALA A 51 5.19 5.34 -12.05
C ALA A 51 4.09 4.26 -11.96
N SER A 52 3.89 3.70 -10.79
CA SER A 52 2.76 2.82 -10.47
C SER A 52 1.65 3.54 -9.69
N GLY A 53 1.95 4.73 -9.18
CA GLY A 53 1.05 5.61 -8.47
C GLY A 53 1.31 7.07 -8.83
N LEU A 54 0.35 7.92 -8.48
CA LEU A 54 0.42 9.35 -8.69
C LEU A 54 -0.50 10.06 -7.71
N TRP A 55 0.04 11.01 -6.94
CA TRP A 55 -0.76 11.91 -6.13
C TRP A 55 -0.90 13.28 -6.78
N LEU A 56 -2.13 13.78 -6.82
CA LEU A 56 -2.50 15.09 -7.36
C LEU A 56 -3.25 15.88 -6.29
N GLU A 57 -2.64 16.94 -5.82
CA GLU A 57 -3.29 17.85 -4.89
C GLU A 57 -4.21 18.82 -5.64
N ARG A 58 -5.51 18.82 -5.29
CA ARG A 58 -6.51 19.74 -5.82
C ARG A 58 -6.85 20.82 -4.78
N ASP A 59 -7.64 21.79 -5.17
CA ASP A 59 -8.05 22.87 -4.24
C ASP A 59 -8.91 22.37 -3.09
N THR A 60 -9.81 21.41 -3.34
CA THR A 60 -10.79 20.92 -2.36
C THR A 60 -10.53 19.50 -1.88
N HIS A 61 -9.79 18.70 -2.60
CA HIS A 61 -9.54 17.28 -2.35
C HIS A 61 -8.18 16.87 -2.89
N ASP A 62 -7.78 15.65 -2.59
CA ASP A 62 -6.61 15.00 -3.18
C ASP A 62 -7.06 13.86 -4.09
N ASP A 63 -6.48 13.73 -5.27
CA ASP A 63 -6.62 12.54 -6.12
C ASP A 63 -5.38 11.66 -5.99
N VAL A 64 -5.59 10.36 -5.88
CA VAL A 64 -4.54 9.34 -6.00
C VAL A 64 -4.89 8.41 -7.14
N VAL A 65 -3.98 8.23 -8.07
CA VAL A 65 -4.12 7.23 -9.14
C VAL A 65 -3.24 6.05 -8.80
N VAL A 66 -3.79 4.84 -8.87
CA VAL A 66 -3.04 3.58 -8.68
C VAL A 66 -3.15 2.71 -9.92
N ASP A 67 -2.13 1.90 -10.21
CA ASP A 67 -2.15 1.01 -11.39
C ASP A 67 -3.25 -0.04 -11.24
N GLU A 68 -4.22 -0.02 -12.15
CA GLU A 68 -5.35 -0.95 -12.18
C GLU A 68 -4.93 -2.41 -12.39
N ARG A 69 -3.75 -2.65 -13.00
CA ARG A 69 -3.19 -3.99 -13.24
C ARG A 69 -2.55 -4.60 -12.01
N ALA A 70 -2.29 -3.80 -10.98
CA ALA A 70 -1.76 -4.30 -9.72
C ALA A 70 -2.85 -5.04 -8.94
N ALA A 71 -2.49 -6.14 -8.28
CA ALA A 71 -3.39 -6.78 -7.33
C ALA A 71 -3.76 -5.79 -6.21
N VAL A 72 -4.96 -5.90 -5.65
CA VAL A 72 -5.50 -4.94 -4.67
C VAL A 72 -4.56 -4.71 -3.48
N TRP A 73 -3.94 -5.78 -2.96
CA TRP A 73 -2.97 -5.63 -1.88
C TRP A 73 -1.73 -4.78 -2.29
N HIS A 74 -1.35 -4.83 -3.57
CA HIS A 74 -0.27 -4.00 -4.10
C HIS A 74 -0.75 -2.56 -4.33
N GLN A 75 -2.02 -2.36 -4.72
CA GLN A 75 -2.62 -1.02 -4.77
C GLN A 75 -2.63 -0.36 -3.39
N ILE A 76 -2.81 -1.14 -2.30
CA ILE A 76 -2.62 -0.65 -0.91
C ILE A 76 -1.20 -0.12 -0.70
N VAL A 77 -0.19 -0.84 -1.16
CA VAL A 77 1.22 -0.42 -1.04
C VAL A 77 1.47 0.87 -1.83
N ILE A 78 0.95 0.95 -3.06
CA ILE A 78 1.05 2.13 -3.92
C ILE A 78 0.35 3.33 -3.26
N LEU A 79 -0.89 3.17 -2.80
CA LEU A 79 -1.61 4.22 -2.08
C LEU A 79 -0.79 4.74 -0.88
N CYS A 80 -0.23 3.85 -0.09
CA CYS A 80 0.57 4.24 1.08
C CYS A 80 1.89 4.94 0.70
N HIS A 81 2.49 4.58 -0.43
CA HIS A 81 3.63 5.31 -0.99
C HIS A 81 3.24 6.78 -1.25
N GLU A 82 2.12 7.02 -1.93
CA GLU A 82 1.62 8.37 -2.22
C GLU A 82 1.24 9.12 -0.93
N VAL A 83 0.66 8.43 0.06
CA VAL A 83 0.36 9.00 1.38
C VAL A 83 1.64 9.47 2.10
N TRP A 84 2.77 8.81 1.89
CA TRP A 84 4.04 9.30 2.43
C TRP A 84 4.43 10.65 1.84
N HIS A 85 4.25 10.84 0.54
CA HIS A 85 4.46 12.14 -0.12
C HIS A 85 3.49 13.21 0.41
N MET A 86 2.22 12.85 0.63
CA MET A 86 1.24 13.76 1.26
C MET A 86 1.68 14.18 2.67
N ASN A 87 2.23 13.26 3.47
CA ASN A 87 2.70 13.54 4.83
C ASN A 87 3.89 14.51 4.87
N ARG A 88 4.67 14.58 3.80
CA ARG A 88 5.78 15.54 3.65
C ARG A 88 5.29 16.93 3.24
N ARG A 89 4.01 17.04 2.86
CA ARG A 89 3.35 18.30 2.51
C ARG A 89 2.05 18.45 3.30
N PRO A 90 2.08 19.25 4.38
CA PRO A 90 0.85 19.60 5.10
C PRO A 90 -0.17 20.24 4.16
N ALA A 91 -1.45 19.89 4.35
CA ALA A 91 -2.56 20.42 3.54
C ALA A 91 -2.69 21.96 3.61
N ASP A 92 -2.12 22.57 4.66
CA ASP A 92 -2.22 24.01 4.94
C ASP A 92 -1.10 24.84 4.30
N GLU A 93 -0.21 24.27 3.50
CA GLU A 93 0.79 25.08 2.79
C GLU A 93 0.10 25.86 1.67
N PRO A 94 0.00 27.21 1.78
CA PRO A 94 -0.73 28.00 0.80
C PRO A 94 -0.14 27.80 -0.60
N ALA A 95 -1.02 27.52 -1.57
CA ALA A 95 -0.62 27.50 -2.97
C ALA A 95 -0.01 28.86 -3.32
N PRO A 96 1.08 28.89 -4.09
CA PRO A 96 1.64 30.15 -4.59
C PRO A 96 0.54 30.92 -5.34
N VAL A 97 0.23 32.12 -4.86
CA VAL A 97 -0.82 32.99 -5.40
C VAL A 97 -0.57 33.21 -6.90
N GLY A 98 -1.56 32.89 -7.73
CA GLY A 98 -1.56 33.24 -9.15
C GLY A 98 -0.96 32.22 -10.13
N ARG A 99 -0.60 31.03 -9.69
CA ARG A 99 -0.32 29.90 -10.57
C ARG A 99 -1.32 28.79 -10.27
N PRO A 100 -2.08 28.31 -11.29
CA PRO A 100 -2.70 27.00 -11.14
C PRO A 100 -1.56 26.04 -10.75
N ARG A 101 -1.68 25.34 -9.63
CA ARG A 101 -0.71 24.27 -9.34
C ARG A 101 -0.68 23.38 -10.57
N PRO A 102 0.46 23.25 -11.24
CA PRO A 102 0.51 22.31 -12.34
C PRO A 102 0.07 20.98 -11.74
N VAL A 103 -0.93 20.37 -12.34
CA VAL A 103 -1.25 18.95 -12.19
C VAL A 103 -0.08 18.17 -12.83
N ALA A 104 1.13 18.62 -12.53
CA ALA A 104 2.32 17.96 -12.96
C ALA A 104 2.50 16.80 -12.01
N ALA A 105 2.46 15.61 -12.57
CA ALA A 105 3.13 14.47 -11.99
C ALA A 105 4.39 15.00 -11.31
N ARG A 106 4.40 15.02 -9.98
CA ARG A 106 5.57 15.52 -9.26
C ARG A 106 6.59 14.41 -9.26
N THR A 107 7.40 14.43 -10.27
CA THR A 107 8.61 13.60 -10.39
C THR A 107 9.82 14.26 -9.72
N ASP A 108 9.59 15.35 -8.99
CA ASP A 108 10.67 16.14 -8.37
C ASP A 108 11.01 15.68 -6.94
N PHE A 109 10.61 14.48 -6.55
CA PHE A 109 11.05 13.90 -5.28
C PHE A 109 12.50 13.44 -5.40
N SER A 110 13.28 13.74 -4.39
CA SER A 110 14.64 13.22 -4.32
C SER A 110 14.63 11.68 -4.20
N LEU A 111 15.71 11.04 -4.66
CA LEU A 111 15.86 9.59 -4.51
C LEU A 111 15.67 9.14 -3.04
N ALA A 112 16.08 9.95 -2.08
CA ALA A 112 15.94 9.65 -0.66
C ALA A 112 14.45 9.66 -0.23
N GLU A 113 13.66 10.62 -0.74
CA GLU A 113 12.22 10.70 -0.46
C GLU A 113 11.46 9.53 -1.07
N GLU A 114 11.80 9.15 -2.30
CA GLU A 114 11.24 7.96 -2.95
C GLU A 114 11.54 6.68 -2.14
N GLN A 115 12.77 6.51 -1.69
CA GLN A 115 13.15 5.38 -0.84
C GLN A 115 12.41 5.37 0.51
N GLU A 116 12.11 6.52 1.07
CA GLU A 116 11.29 6.61 2.28
C GLU A 116 9.83 6.23 1.99
N ALA A 117 9.27 6.72 0.87
CA ALA A 117 7.92 6.38 0.44
C ALA A 117 7.77 4.87 0.19
N ASP A 118 8.73 4.26 -0.50
CA ASP A 118 8.79 2.80 -0.69
C ASP A 118 8.82 2.03 0.63
N LYS A 119 9.70 2.46 1.56
CA LYS A 119 9.78 1.84 2.90
C LYS A 119 8.47 1.97 3.66
N PHE A 120 7.77 3.09 3.53
CA PHE A 120 6.49 3.28 4.18
C PHE A 120 5.39 2.42 3.54
N GLY A 121 5.29 2.40 2.21
CA GLY A 121 4.37 1.51 1.49
C GLY A 121 4.55 0.04 1.89
N MET A 122 5.80 -0.43 1.92
CA MET A 122 6.14 -1.79 2.35
C MET A 122 5.86 -2.07 3.84
N LEU A 123 6.02 -1.07 4.71
CA LEU A 123 5.64 -1.18 6.12
C LEU A 123 4.14 -1.38 6.27
N MET A 124 3.34 -0.56 5.57
CA MET A 124 1.89 -0.62 5.59
C MET A 124 1.37 -1.94 5.01
N GLY A 125 1.89 -2.36 3.85
CA GLY A 125 1.55 -3.64 3.24
C GLY A 125 1.77 -4.81 4.19
N ARG A 126 2.91 -4.85 4.90
CA ARG A 126 3.18 -5.89 5.91
C ARG A 126 2.23 -5.84 7.09
N ARG A 127 1.90 -4.65 7.60
CA ARG A 127 1.00 -4.49 8.74
C ARG A 127 -0.43 -4.85 8.40
N LEU A 128 -0.91 -4.48 7.21
CA LEU A 128 -2.27 -4.74 6.74
C LEU A 128 -2.46 -6.17 6.25
N ARG A 129 -1.38 -6.89 5.92
CA ARG A 129 -1.46 -8.28 5.47
C ARG A 129 -2.19 -9.20 6.44
N SER A 130 -2.07 -8.95 7.75
CA SER A 130 -2.77 -9.74 8.76
C SER A 130 -4.30 -9.69 8.65
N TRP A 131 -4.86 -8.65 8.01
CA TRP A 131 -6.29 -8.60 7.69
C TRP A 131 -6.69 -9.47 6.51
N LEU A 132 -5.75 -9.76 5.59
CA LEU A 132 -5.98 -10.51 4.36
C LEU A 132 -5.68 -12.01 4.52
N ASP A 133 -4.87 -12.38 5.53
CA ASP A 133 -4.44 -13.76 5.72
C ASP A 133 -5.58 -14.61 6.30
N THR A 134 -6.15 -15.48 5.46
CA THR A 134 -7.08 -16.54 5.88
C THR A 134 -6.41 -17.62 6.73
N SER A 135 -5.09 -17.68 6.74
CA SER A 135 -4.30 -18.71 7.43
C SER A 135 -4.25 -18.58 8.95
N ALA A 136 -4.74 -17.46 9.53
CA ALA A 136 -4.80 -17.34 10.99
C ALA A 136 -5.94 -18.16 11.65
N GLY A 137 -6.83 -18.77 10.86
CA GLY A 137 -7.99 -19.54 11.34
C GLY A 137 -7.98 -21.03 11.01
N THR A 138 -7.07 -21.49 10.18
CA THR A 138 -6.87 -22.92 9.93
C THR A 138 -5.42 -23.25 10.20
N ALA A 139 -5.13 -23.63 11.45
CA ALA A 139 -4.10 -24.61 11.68
C ALA A 139 -4.54 -25.84 10.88
N HIS A 140 -4.20 -25.88 9.61
CA HIS A 140 -4.23 -27.10 8.85
C HIS A 140 -3.19 -27.98 9.53
N THR A 141 -3.66 -28.94 10.31
CA THR A 141 -2.91 -30.16 10.59
C THR A 141 -2.79 -30.89 9.26
N ALA A 142 -1.95 -30.36 8.34
CA ALA A 142 -1.50 -31.10 7.21
C ALA A 142 -0.63 -32.22 7.74
N GLU A 143 -1.07 -33.46 7.59
CA GLU A 143 -0.25 -34.63 7.80
C GLU A 143 1.05 -34.43 6.99
N PRO A 144 2.24 -34.69 7.59
CA PRO A 144 3.51 -34.56 6.89
C PRO A 144 3.53 -35.61 5.76
N GLY A 145 3.34 -35.16 4.52
CA GLY A 145 3.47 -36.07 3.37
C GLY A 145 2.53 -35.88 2.20
N ASP A 146 1.66 -34.86 2.19
CA ASP A 146 0.82 -34.61 1.03
C ASP A 146 1.65 -33.99 -0.14
N PRO A 147 1.82 -34.73 -1.27
CA PRO A 147 2.58 -34.23 -2.43
C PRO A 147 1.94 -33.03 -3.13
N GLN A 148 0.71 -32.67 -2.76
CA GLN A 148 -0.05 -31.55 -3.33
C GLN A 148 0.19 -30.24 -2.57
N ASP A 149 0.86 -30.28 -1.41
CA ASP A 149 1.17 -29.07 -0.63
C ASP A 149 2.34 -28.29 -1.23
N LEU A 150 2.03 -27.15 -1.85
CA LEU A 150 3.02 -26.25 -2.44
C LEU A 150 4.01 -25.72 -1.38
N ALA A 151 3.54 -25.48 -0.16
CA ALA A 151 4.39 -25.00 0.93
C ALA A 151 5.36 -26.08 1.41
N GLY A 152 4.90 -27.33 1.48
CA GLY A 152 5.75 -28.50 1.77
C GLY A 152 6.80 -28.74 0.69
N ARG A 153 6.44 -28.56 -0.58
CA ARG A 153 7.37 -28.69 -1.70
C ARG A 153 8.44 -27.59 -1.70
N ILE A 154 8.07 -26.37 -1.38
CA ILE A 154 9.02 -25.25 -1.25
C ILE A 154 9.94 -25.48 -0.04
N GLY A 155 9.40 -25.91 1.10
CA GLY A 155 10.18 -26.23 2.29
C GLY A 155 11.17 -27.36 2.04
N ALA A 156 10.76 -28.43 1.33
CA ALA A 156 11.63 -29.52 0.93
C ALA A 156 12.74 -29.06 -0.04
N ALA A 157 12.41 -28.18 -0.99
CA ALA A 157 13.40 -27.63 -1.94
C ALA A 157 14.44 -26.72 -1.25
N LEU A 158 14.03 -25.97 -0.23
CA LEU A 158 14.92 -25.11 0.54
C LEU A 158 15.78 -25.88 1.56
N ASN A 159 15.31 -27.03 2.05
CA ASN A 159 16.07 -27.91 2.95
C ASN A 159 17.00 -28.91 2.21
N TYR A 160 16.97 -28.93 0.89
CA TYR A 160 17.90 -29.72 0.09
C TYR A 160 19.29 -29.04 0.03
N ARG A 161 19.93 -28.88 1.17
CA ARG A 161 21.38 -28.71 1.24
C ARG A 161 21.98 -30.09 1.24
N GLY A 162 22.40 -30.49 0.05
CA GLY A 162 23.14 -31.74 -0.11
C GLY A 162 24.29 -31.84 0.88
N THR A 163 24.22 -32.82 1.75
CA THR A 163 25.37 -33.42 2.36
C THR A 163 26.22 -33.99 1.24
N LYS A 164 27.28 -33.28 0.86
CA LYS A 164 28.40 -33.86 0.18
C LYS A 164 29.49 -34.12 1.20
N ARG A 165 29.93 -35.35 1.19
CA ARG A 165 31.11 -35.94 1.81
C ARG A 165 32.34 -35.03 1.78
#